data_e20db059778aef91e9d04e27d0019070
#
_entry.id   e20db059778aef91e9d04e27d0019070
#
_cell.length_a   1.000
_cell.length_b   1.000
_cell.length_c   1.000
_cell.angle_alpha   90.00
_cell.angle_beta   90.00
_cell.angle_gamma   90.00
#
_symmetry.space_group_name_H-M   'P 1'
#
loop_
_entity.id
_entity.type
_entity.pdbx_description
1 polymer ?
#
loop_
_entity_poly.entity_id
_entity_poly.type
_entity_poly.pdbx_seq_one_letter_code
_entity_poly.pdbx_strand_id
1 'polypeptide(L)' 'MQCYGVYIGMVVDQQDPNNSGRVKVVVPSLGMGETWAPVCTSATGRSVGGKAVIGFEGGSANHPIVLGFLR' A
#
# COMPACT_ATOMS: atom_id res chain seq x y z
N MET A 1 -5.68 -10.88 12.16
CA MET A 1 -4.41 -11.22 11.47
C MET A 1 -3.37 -10.19 11.84
N GLN A 2 -2.18 -10.63 12.18
CA GLN A 2 -1.08 -9.73 12.49
C GLN A 2 -0.06 -9.78 11.37
N CYS A 3 0.29 -8.60 10.88
CA CYS A 3 1.17 -8.47 9.73
C CYS A 3 2.43 -7.73 10.14
N TYR A 4 3.44 -8.50 10.50
CA TYR A 4 4.72 -7.94 10.90
C TYR A 4 5.69 -7.94 9.72
N GLY A 5 6.59 -6.97 9.72
CA GLY A 5 7.59 -6.86 8.67
C GLY A 5 7.08 -6.05 7.49
N VAL A 6 7.76 -6.20 6.38
CA VAL A 6 7.51 -5.43 5.17
C VAL A 6 7.00 -6.37 4.08
N TYR A 7 5.99 -5.93 3.36
CA TYR A 7 5.35 -6.72 2.32
C TYR A 7 5.42 -5.99 0.98
N ILE A 8 5.45 -6.76 -0.09
CA ILE A 8 5.42 -6.19 -1.44
C ILE A 8 4.00 -6.29 -1.95
N GLY A 9 3.43 -5.15 -2.31
CA GLY A 9 2.12 -5.08 -2.92
C GLY A 9 2.21 -4.48 -4.30
N MET A 10 1.06 -4.45 -4.98
CA MET A 10 0.95 -3.85 -6.30
C MET A 10 -0.05 -2.70 -6.24
N VAL A 11 0.31 -1.58 -6.86
CA VAL A 11 -0.59 -0.43 -6.98
C VAL A 11 -1.57 -0.71 -8.11
N VAL A 12 -2.86 -0.71 -7.79
CA VAL A 12 -3.91 -0.97 -8.79
C VAL A 12 -4.70 0.27 -9.15
N ASP A 13 -4.64 1.32 -8.32
CA ASP A 13 -5.31 2.58 -8.61
C ASP A 13 -4.64 3.67 -7.78
N GLN A 14 -4.55 4.87 -8.33
CA GLN A 14 -4.00 6.00 -7.58
C GLN A 14 -4.93 7.21 -7.59
N GLN A 15 -6.17 7.02 -8.02
CA GLN A 15 -7.17 8.08 -8.00
C GLN A 15 -8.08 7.92 -6.80
N ASP A 16 -7.62 8.43 -5.66
CA ASP A 16 -8.34 8.34 -4.40
C ASP A 16 -9.65 9.13 -4.51
N PRO A 17 -10.79 8.48 -4.30
CA PRO A 17 -12.08 9.19 -4.38
C PRO A 17 -12.23 10.29 -3.32
N ASN A 18 -11.49 10.18 -2.21
CA ASN A 18 -11.49 11.23 -1.19
C ASN A 18 -10.43 12.30 -1.44
N ASN A 19 -9.68 12.17 -2.52
CA ASN A 19 -8.65 13.12 -2.89
C ASN A 19 -7.59 13.31 -1.80
N SER A 20 -7.30 12.24 -1.05
CA SER A 20 -6.38 12.28 0.07
C SER A 20 -4.96 11.80 -0.28
N GLY A 21 -4.72 11.51 -1.56
CA GLY A 21 -3.41 11.07 -2.01
C GLY A 21 -3.10 9.61 -1.69
N ARG A 22 -4.11 8.83 -1.30
CA ARG A 22 -3.93 7.40 -1.06
C ARG A 22 -3.81 6.65 -2.37
N VAL A 23 -3.25 5.44 -2.31
CA VAL A 23 -3.26 4.54 -3.46
C VAL A 23 -3.97 3.26 -3.08
N LYS A 24 -4.60 2.63 -4.06
CA LYS A 24 -5.23 1.33 -3.87
C LYS A 24 -4.20 0.26 -4.17
N VAL A 25 -4.02 -0.66 -3.24
CA VAL A 25 -3.01 -1.71 -3.35
C VAL A 25 -3.60 -3.07 -3.08
N VAL A 26 -2.94 -4.10 -3.61
CA VAL A 26 -3.19 -5.48 -3.23
C VAL A 26 -1.89 -6.06 -2.69
N VAL A 27 -2.00 -6.96 -1.72
CA VAL A 27 -0.85 -7.66 -1.16
C VAL A 27 -1.09 -9.16 -1.35
N PRO A 28 -0.62 -9.74 -2.47
CA PRO A 28 -0.97 -11.12 -2.79
C PRO A 28 -0.52 -12.14 -1.74
N SER A 29 0.64 -11.90 -1.11
CA SER A 29 1.15 -12.85 -0.12
C SER A 29 0.25 -12.98 1.11
N LEU A 30 -0.64 -12.03 1.34
CA LEU A 30 -1.57 -12.07 2.47
C LEU A 30 -2.98 -12.47 2.04
N GLY A 31 -3.20 -12.64 0.74
CA GLY A 31 -4.54 -12.95 0.23
C GLY A 31 -5.54 -11.83 0.44
N MET A 32 -5.07 -10.62 0.64
CA MET A 32 -5.93 -9.46 0.86
C MET A 32 -6.50 -8.95 -0.45
N GLY A 33 -7.75 -8.50 -0.42
CA GLY A 33 -8.32 -7.78 -1.53
C GLY A 33 -7.76 -6.36 -1.65
N GLU A 34 -8.28 -5.62 -2.62
CA GLU A 34 -7.85 -4.25 -2.83
C GLU A 34 -8.23 -3.37 -1.67
N THR A 35 -7.31 -2.51 -1.27
CA THR A 35 -7.56 -1.57 -0.17
C THR A 35 -6.82 -0.27 -0.44
N TRP A 36 -7.41 0.84 0.02
CA TRP A 36 -6.75 2.14 -0.05
C TRP A 36 -5.75 2.25 1.09
N ALA A 37 -4.55 2.71 0.78
CA ALA A 37 -3.48 2.84 1.75
C ALA A 37 -2.88 4.24 1.67
N PRO A 38 -2.73 4.93 2.81
CA PRO A 38 -2.01 6.20 2.83
C PRO A 38 -0.56 5.99 2.43
N VAL A 39 0.03 7.04 1.86
CA VAL A 39 1.39 7.00 1.36
C VAL A 39 2.24 7.95 2.19
N CYS A 40 3.42 7.50 2.61
CA CYS A 40 4.36 8.37 3.31
C CYS A 40 4.75 9.53 2.42
N THR A 41 4.89 10.71 3.00
CA THR A 41 5.19 11.93 2.24
C THR A 41 6.51 11.84 1.50
N SER A 42 7.45 11.04 2.00
CA SER A 42 8.75 10.85 1.36
C SER A 42 8.70 9.83 0.21
N ALA A 43 7.61 9.11 0.05
CA ALA A 43 7.52 8.09 -1.00
C ALA A 43 7.30 8.73 -2.35
N THR A 44 8.12 8.35 -3.33
CA THR A 44 8.05 8.88 -4.69
C THR A 44 8.06 7.73 -5.68
N GLY A 45 7.69 8.02 -6.92
CA GLY A 45 7.76 7.03 -8.00
C GLY A 45 6.53 6.15 -8.11
N ARG A 46 5.38 6.60 -7.60
CA ARG A 46 4.16 5.82 -7.71
C ARG A 46 3.73 5.68 -9.16
N SER A 47 3.22 4.51 -9.50
CA SER A 47 2.58 4.29 -10.81
C SER A 47 1.70 3.07 -10.71
N VAL A 48 0.57 3.10 -11.41
CA VAL A 48 -0.33 1.96 -11.46
C VAL A 48 0.40 0.79 -12.12
N GLY A 49 0.28 -0.39 -11.54
CA GLY A 49 1.00 -1.58 -11.97
C GLY A 49 2.37 -1.72 -11.34
N GLY A 50 2.85 -0.67 -10.64
CA GLY A 50 4.13 -0.72 -9.96
C GLY A 50 4.05 -1.45 -8.62
N LYS A 51 5.22 -1.77 -8.08
CA LYS A 51 5.31 -2.45 -6.79
C LYS A 51 5.48 -1.43 -5.68
N ALA A 52 4.82 -1.69 -4.56
CA ALA A 52 4.89 -0.84 -3.38
C ALA A 52 5.43 -1.63 -2.21
N VAL A 53 6.17 -0.94 -1.35
CA VAL A 53 6.65 -1.50 -0.09
C VAL A 53 5.64 -1.10 0.99
N ILE A 54 5.03 -2.08 1.64
CA ILE A 54 3.89 -1.85 2.51
C ILE A 54 4.19 -2.36 3.91
N GLY A 55 3.95 -1.49 4.90
CA GLY A 55 3.91 -1.88 6.30
C GLY A 55 2.49 -1.78 6.81
N PHE A 56 2.27 -2.30 8.01
CA PHE A 56 0.95 -2.26 8.62
C PHE A 56 1.06 -1.64 10.00
N GLU A 57 0.25 -0.63 10.24
CA GLU A 57 0.27 0.08 11.52
C GLU A 57 -0.06 -0.89 12.66
N GLY A 58 0.88 -1.02 13.59
CA GLY A 58 0.70 -1.92 14.73
C GLY A 58 0.50 -3.38 14.34
N GLY A 59 0.86 -3.78 13.12
CA GLY A 59 0.63 -5.13 12.63
C GLY A 59 -0.79 -5.42 12.17
N SER A 60 -1.64 -4.39 12.10
CA SER A 60 -3.05 -4.58 11.75
C SER A 60 -3.24 -4.63 10.23
N ALA A 61 -3.79 -5.73 9.73
CA ALA A 61 -4.06 -5.89 8.30
C ALA A 61 -5.03 -4.84 7.76
N ASN A 62 -5.79 -4.19 8.63
CA ASN A 62 -6.75 -3.18 8.23
C ASN A 62 -6.14 -1.79 8.07
N HIS A 63 -4.86 -1.63 8.40
CA HIS A 63 -4.21 -0.33 8.39
C HIS A 63 -2.89 -0.38 7.63
N PRO A 64 -2.92 -0.66 6.30
CA PRO A 64 -1.71 -0.65 5.50
C PRO A 64 -1.20 0.76 5.29
N ILE A 65 0.12 0.88 5.19
CA ILE A 65 0.79 2.15 4.91
C ILE A 65 1.83 1.89 3.83
N VAL A 66 1.81 2.70 2.78
CA VAL A 66 2.82 2.60 1.72
C VAL A 66 4.06 3.36 2.16
N LEU A 67 5.15 2.63 2.38
CA LEU A 67 6.41 3.21 2.84
C LEU A 67 7.25 3.72 1.68
N GLY A 68 7.07 3.17 0.49
CA GLY A 68 7.81 3.56 -0.69
C GLY A 68 7.39 2.73 -1.88
N PHE A 69 8.07 2.94 -3.01
CA PHE A 69 7.79 2.22 -4.23
C PHE A 69 9.07 1.59 -4.76
N LEU A 70 8.96 0.39 -5.32
CA LEU A 70 10.08 -0.28 -5.95
C LEU A 70 10.14 0.10 -7.42
N ARG A 71 11.35 0.18 -7.92
CA ARG A 71 11.61 0.47 -9.33
C ARG A 71 11.71 -0.80 -10.14
#